data_fd89d5f26724ce99aa9cd89aef47fcc2
#
_entry.id   fd89d5f26724ce99aa9cd89aef47fcc2
#
_cell.length_a   1.000
_cell.length_b   1.000
_cell.length_c   1.000
_cell.angle_alpha   90.00
_cell.angle_beta   90.00
_cell.angle_gamma   90.00
#
_symmetry.space_group_name_H-M   'P 1'
#
loop_
_entity.id
_entity.type
_entity.pdbx_description
1 polymer ?
#
loop_
_entity_poly.entity_id
_entity_poly.type
_entity_poly.pdbx_seq_one_letter_code
_entity_poly.pdbx_strand_id
1 'polypeptide(L)'
;MINLHFLTRLENSVKKYWDFPVLCNYRGSSYTYGQMATQIAKFDLLLKEAGVNKGDRIAICAKNSANWGIAFFSTVIYEAVAVPILVDFHPESVNGLVDHSESVILFTDNDVWQKLNIEKMPLVKAVISTTDFSLLYAKEEAFASKYKEMDEMFAKKYPSGFGASDVKYPTGNDKDLAIINYTSGSTGTPKGVMLRYECISANVDFAQDRLPCDRGDQIVSMLPMAHMYGMMFEFIYPACCGATVYYLGKMPTPAVLLGAMAEVKPYLIITVPLVMEKIFKGKVQPALNKPIMKVLTKIPGVNQLIFKKIRTTLLNAFGGKVRVLVMGGAALNPEVETWFKRFKLPFTIGYGMTEASPLLAYEPWDTFVPRSCGKAVESVEVRIDSSNPQKIVGEIQARGISIMSGYFKNEEATKAAFTADGWMNTGDLGIIDKKGNIFIKGRSKNMILSANGQNIYPEEIEAAFNNQDYVLESVVVSRGVNLVALVYFDNDKLKNDGIEGELFNQKVEEIRTNINLTMPVYSKISEIEVRKEPFEKTPKMSIKRFLYS
;
A
#
# COMPACT_ATOMS: atom_id res chain seq x y z
N MET A 1 5.81 19.60 12.98
CA MET A 1 5.10 20.72 12.29
C MET A 1 5.14 20.45 10.81
N ILE A 2 4.05 20.72 10.08
CA ILE A 2 4.02 20.63 8.62
C ILE A 2 4.86 21.82 8.09
N ASN A 3 5.85 21.52 7.26
CA ASN A 3 6.70 22.56 6.69
C ASN A 3 5.99 23.28 5.54
N LEU A 4 5.22 22.54 4.72
CA LEU A 4 4.52 23.11 3.57
C LEU A 4 3.34 22.21 3.18
N HIS A 5 2.18 22.84 2.89
CA HIS A 5 1.01 22.14 2.37
C HIS A 5 1.33 21.39 1.07
N PHE A 6 0.88 20.14 0.92
CA PHE A 6 1.26 19.33 -0.24
C PHE A 6 0.78 19.91 -1.58
N LEU A 7 -0.36 20.62 -1.60
CA LEU A 7 -0.82 21.32 -2.81
C LEU A 7 0.10 22.47 -3.19
N THR A 8 0.69 23.19 -2.22
CA THR A 8 1.72 24.21 -2.51
C THR A 8 2.98 23.56 -3.11
N ARG A 9 3.38 22.38 -2.62
CA ARG A 9 4.50 21.64 -3.21
C ARG A 9 4.18 21.20 -4.64
N LEU A 10 2.97 20.70 -4.88
CA LEU A 10 2.51 20.33 -6.22
C LEU A 10 2.48 21.55 -7.15
N GLU A 11 1.91 22.68 -6.71
CA GLU A 11 1.88 23.94 -7.46
C GLU A 11 3.29 24.38 -7.87
N ASN A 12 4.23 24.37 -6.92
CA ASN A 12 5.62 24.71 -7.17
C ASN A 12 6.25 23.78 -8.21
N SER A 13 5.99 22.48 -8.14
CA SER A 13 6.47 21.50 -9.12
C SER A 13 5.85 21.72 -10.50
N VAL A 14 4.54 21.97 -10.57
CA VAL A 14 3.85 22.31 -11.83
C VAL A 14 4.47 23.53 -12.49
N LYS A 15 4.65 24.64 -11.75
CA LYS A 15 5.23 25.89 -12.27
C LYS A 15 6.67 25.71 -12.73
N LYS A 16 7.46 24.94 -11.97
CA LYS A 16 8.89 24.76 -12.22
C LYS A 16 9.19 23.76 -13.35
N TYR A 17 8.32 22.75 -13.51
CA TYR A 17 8.56 21.60 -14.39
C TYR A 17 7.50 21.45 -15.48
N TRP A 18 6.94 22.55 -15.96
CA TRP A 18 5.77 22.63 -16.86
C TRP A 18 5.79 21.63 -18.02
N ASP A 19 6.91 21.53 -18.72
CA ASP A 19 7.07 20.67 -19.91
C ASP A 19 7.59 19.26 -19.59
N PHE A 20 7.81 18.95 -18.29
CA PHE A 20 8.31 17.63 -17.89
C PHE A 20 7.17 16.64 -17.73
N PRO A 21 7.39 15.36 -18.10
CA PRO A 21 6.40 14.31 -17.85
C PRO A 21 6.22 14.07 -16.35
N VAL A 22 4.97 13.90 -15.90
CA VAL A 22 4.63 13.63 -14.51
C VAL A 22 3.85 12.33 -14.35
N LEU A 23 2.76 12.12 -15.09
CA LEU A 23 1.90 10.95 -15.02
C LEU A 23 1.92 10.23 -16.36
N CYS A 24 2.45 9.02 -16.38
CA CYS A 24 2.66 8.25 -17.59
C CYS A 24 2.05 6.86 -17.46
N ASN A 25 1.26 6.44 -18.43
CA ASN A 25 0.90 5.03 -18.56
C ASN A 25 2.09 4.31 -19.21
N TYR A 26 2.61 3.27 -18.57
CA TYR A 26 3.75 2.52 -19.10
C TYR A 26 3.45 1.99 -20.50
N ARG A 27 4.26 2.41 -21.49
CA ARG A 27 4.05 2.15 -22.92
C ARG A 27 2.71 2.67 -23.47
N GLY A 28 2.19 3.75 -22.92
CA GLY A 28 0.94 4.38 -23.28
C GLY A 28 1.02 5.90 -23.27
N SER A 29 -0.13 6.56 -23.04
CA SER A 29 -0.24 8.02 -22.95
C SER A 29 0.53 8.57 -21.75
N SER A 30 1.00 9.81 -21.87
CA SER A 30 1.68 10.53 -20.82
C SER A 30 1.21 11.98 -20.75
N TYR A 31 1.26 12.54 -19.55
CA TYR A 31 0.99 13.97 -19.31
C TYR A 31 2.23 14.65 -18.77
N THR A 32 2.53 15.85 -19.30
CA THR A 32 3.44 16.78 -18.64
C THR A 32 2.75 17.44 -17.45
N TYR A 33 3.51 18.11 -16.59
CA TYR A 33 2.96 18.92 -15.50
C TYR A 33 1.96 19.96 -16.01
N GLY A 34 2.27 20.62 -17.13
CA GLY A 34 1.40 21.60 -17.76
C GLY A 34 0.11 20.99 -18.31
N GLN A 35 0.20 19.85 -18.98
CA GLN A 35 -0.99 19.14 -19.48
C GLN A 35 -1.88 18.64 -18.34
N MET A 36 -1.28 18.10 -17.27
CA MET A 36 -2.01 17.74 -16.05
C MET A 36 -2.72 18.96 -15.46
N ALA A 37 -2.01 20.08 -15.29
CA ALA A 37 -2.60 21.31 -14.74
C ALA A 37 -3.71 21.88 -15.61
N THR A 38 -3.57 21.80 -16.93
CA THR A 38 -4.62 22.20 -17.89
C THR A 38 -5.89 21.36 -17.69
N GLN A 39 -5.76 20.03 -17.59
CA GLN A 39 -6.90 19.16 -17.38
C GLN A 39 -7.56 19.39 -16.03
N ILE A 40 -6.77 19.61 -14.96
CA ILE A 40 -7.27 19.98 -13.63
C ILE A 40 -8.06 21.29 -13.70
N ALA A 41 -7.56 22.31 -14.38
CA ALA A 41 -8.24 23.59 -14.51
C ALA A 41 -9.56 23.48 -15.30
N LYS A 42 -9.64 22.58 -16.29
CA LYS A 42 -10.90 22.27 -17.00
C LYS A 42 -11.92 21.62 -16.06
N PHE A 43 -11.50 20.64 -15.26
CA PHE A 43 -12.38 20.00 -14.28
C PHE A 43 -12.81 20.98 -13.17
N ASP A 44 -11.93 21.87 -12.71
CA ASP A 44 -12.32 22.93 -11.75
C ASP A 44 -13.49 23.76 -12.25
N LEU A 45 -13.44 24.18 -13.52
CA LEU A 45 -14.53 24.91 -14.15
C LEU A 45 -15.80 24.07 -14.24
N LEU A 46 -15.69 22.84 -14.72
CA LEU A 46 -16.84 21.95 -14.87
C LEU A 46 -17.53 21.70 -13.53
N LEU A 47 -16.77 21.35 -12.48
CA LEU A 47 -17.32 21.06 -11.15
C LEU A 47 -18.04 22.27 -10.56
N LYS A 48 -17.48 23.47 -10.74
CA LYS A 48 -18.08 24.72 -10.30
C LYS A 48 -19.41 25.01 -11.02
N GLU A 49 -19.41 24.94 -12.35
CA GLU A 49 -20.61 25.19 -13.17
C GLU A 49 -21.69 24.10 -12.99
N ALA A 50 -21.28 22.89 -12.62
CA ALA A 50 -22.18 21.77 -12.29
C ALA A 50 -22.71 21.81 -10.85
N GLY A 51 -22.40 22.87 -10.09
CA GLY A 51 -22.90 23.04 -8.72
C GLY A 51 -22.40 21.96 -7.76
N VAL A 52 -21.16 21.50 -7.95
CA VAL A 52 -20.44 20.70 -6.95
C VAL A 52 -19.89 21.66 -5.89
N ASN A 53 -20.09 21.38 -4.62
CA ASN A 53 -19.62 22.22 -3.53
C ASN A 53 -18.28 21.72 -2.98
N LYS A 54 -17.55 22.63 -2.33
CA LYS A 54 -16.40 22.23 -1.51
C LYS A 54 -16.86 21.25 -0.43
N GLY A 55 -16.07 20.21 -0.18
CA GLY A 55 -16.43 19.14 0.75
C GLY A 55 -17.40 18.09 0.21
N ASP A 56 -17.97 18.26 -0.98
CA ASP A 56 -18.70 17.18 -1.67
C ASP A 56 -17.73 16.02 -1.97
N ARG A 57 -18.24 14.79 -1.95
CA ARG A 57 -17.42 13.60 -2.18
C ARG A 57 -17.41 13.23 -3.65
N ILE A 58 -16.23 12.90 -4.15
CA ILE A 58 -16.02 12.43 -5.53
C ILE A 58 -15.34 11.06 -5.45
N ALA A 59 -16.06 10.03 -5.90
CA ALA A 59 -15.54 8.67 -5.92
C ALA A 59 -14.64 8.42 -7.13
N ILE A 60 -13.59 7.62 -6.92
CA ILE A 60 -12.67 7.18 -7.98
C ILE A 60 -12.50 5.67 -7.85
N CYS A 61 -13.12 4.91 -8.78
CA CYS A 61 -13.05 3.45 -8.80
C CYS A 61 -12.57 2.98 -10.17
N ALA A 62 -11.25 2.90 -10.34
CA ALA A 62 -10.63 2.57 -11.61
C ALA A 62 -9.23 1.97 -11.42
N LYS A 63 -8.70 1.36 -12.48
CA LYS A 63 -7.32 0.85 -12.52
C LYS A 63 -6.32 2.01 -12.42
N ASN A 64 -5.13 1.71 -11.92
CA ASN A 64 -4.03 2.68 -11.90
C ASN A 64 -3.77 3.25 -13.29
N SER A 65 -3.82 4.57 -13.42
CA SER A 65 -3.55 5.27 -14.67
C SER A 65 -3.22 6.75 -14.44
N ALA A 66 -2.66 7.39 -15.45
CA ALA A 66 -2.43 8.82 -15.43
C ALA A 66 -3.73 9.62 -15.22
N ASN A 67 -4.83 9.18 -15.84
CA ASN A 67 -6.13 9.81 -15.71
C ASN A 67 -6.73 9.65 -14.30
N TRP A 68 -6.47 8.52 -13.64
CA TRP A 68 -6.81 8.34 -12.23
C TRP A 68 -6.14 9.42 -11.36
N GLY A 69 -4.84 9.65 -11.61
CA GLY A 69 -4.08 10.69 -10.90
C GLY A 69 -4.64 12.10 -11.15
N ILE A 70 -5.03 12.40 -12.39
CA ILE A 70 -5.67 13.69 -12.73
C ILE A 70 -7.04 13.82 -12.04
N ALA A 71 -7.87 12.78 -12.03
CA ALA A 71 -9.15 12.78 -11.32
C ALA A 71 -8.97 13.04 -9.80
N PHE A 72 -7.97 12.41 -9.18
CA PHE A 72 -7.65 12.64 -7.78
C PHE A 72 -7.21 14.09 -7.50
N PHE A 73 -6.23 14.59 -8.26
CA PHE A 73 -5.76 15.97 -8.05
C PHE A 73 -6.85 17.00 -8.37
N SER A 74 -7.67 16.76 -9.40
CA SER A 74 -8.82 17.62 -9.70
C SER A 74 -9.80 17.69 -8.53
N THR A 75 -10.01 16.56 -7.85
CA THR A 75 -10.90 16.48 -6.69
C THR A 75 -10.36 17.27 -5.50
N VAL A 76 -9.11 16.99 -5.09
CA VAL A 76 -8.54 17.62 -3.88
C VAL A 76 -8.15 19.08 -4.10
N ILE A 77 -7.81 19.49 -5.32
CA ILE A 77 -7.55 20.89 -5.68
C ILE A 77 -8.85 21.70 -5.71
N TYR A 78 -9.95 21.09 -6.11
CA TYR A 78 -11.28 21.70 -6.02
C TYR A 78 -11.77 21.86 -4.56
N GLU A 79 -11.04 21.31 -3.59
CA GLU A 79 -11.43 21.18 -2.18
C GLU A 79 -12.67 20.28 -1.97
N ALA A 80 -12.92 19.35 -2.90
CA ALA A 80 -13.81 18.21 -2.71
C ALA A 80 -13.06 17.06 -2.03
N VAL A 81 -13.80 16.12 -1.44
CA VAL A 81 -13.25 14.96 -0.73
C VAL A 81 -13.09 13.80 -1.70
N ALA A 82 -11.88 13.33 -1.89
CA ALA A 82 -11.62 12.15 -2.70
C ALA A 82 -12.05 10.86 -1.98
N VAL A 83 -12.75 9.98 -2.70
CA VAL A 83 -13.18 8.66 -2.22
C VAL A 83 -12.58 7.58 -3.12
N PRO A 84 -11.31 7.22 -2.92
CA PRO A 84 -10.67 6.17 -3.70
C PRO A 84 -11.19 4.80 -3.29
N ILE A 85 -11.71 4.06 -4.28
CA ILE A 85 -12.29 2.72 -4.12
C ILE A 85 -11.46 1.73 -4.94
N LEU A 86 -11.08 0.60 -4.32
CA LEU A 86 -10.37 -0.46 -5.02
C LEU A 86 -11.27 -1.10 -6.09
N VAL A 87 -10.75 -1.22 -7.31
CA VAL A 87 -11.45 -1.84 -8.45
C VAL A 87 -11.74 -3.33 -8.24
N ASP A 88 -11.00 -3.96 -7.34
CA ASP A 88 -11.15 -5.38 -7.00
C ASP A 88 -12.29 -5.67 -6.02
N PHE A 89 -13.00 -4.65 -5.54
CA PHE A 89 -14.25 -4.88 -4.80
C PHE A 89 -15.34 -5.41 -5.73
N HIS A 90 -16.19 -6.27 -5.18
CA HIS A 90 -17.39 -6.72 -5.90
C HIS A 90 -18.27 -5.52 -6.30
N PRO A 91 -18.87 -5.50 -7.49
CA PRO A 91 -19.66 -4.37 -7.98
C PRO A 91 -20.73 -3.87 -6.99
N GLU A 92 -21.42 -4.78 -6.31
CA GLU A 92 -22.39 -4.42 -5.26
C GLU A 92 -21.74 -3.66 -4.10
N SER A 93 -20.53 -4.04 -3.73
CA SER A 93 -19.77 -3.31 -2.69
C SER A 93 -19.38 -1.93 -3.17
N VAL A 94 -18.98 -1.79 -4.45
CA VAL A 94 -18.67 -0.48 -5.04
C VAL A 94 -19.89 0.43 -5.01
N ASN A 95 -21.06 -0.05 -5.48
CA ASN A 95 -22.33 0.70 -5.40
C ASN A 95 -22.60 1.17 -3.97
N GLY A 96 -22.48 0.27 -2.98
CA GLY A 96 -22.72 0.59 -1.57
C GLY A 96 -21.71 1.59 -1.00
N LEU A 97 -20.43 1.55 -1.42
CA LEU A 97 -19.41 2.50 -0.97
C LEU A 97 -19.60 3.89 -1.56
N VAL A 98 -19.99 3.99 -2.83
CA VAL A 98 -20.32 5.25 -3.50
C VAL A 98 -21.54 5.89 -2.84
N ASP A 99 -22.59 5.11 -2.55
CA ASP A 99 -23.78 5.59 -1.84
C ASP A 99 -23.47 5.98 -0.39
N HIS A 100 -22.81 5.11 0.38
CA HIS A 100 -22.43 5.39 1.76
C HIS A 100 -21.59 6.66 1.90
N SER A 101 -20.64 6.88 0.97
CA SER A 101 -19.83 8.10 0.94
C SER A 101 -20.60 9.34 0.49
N GLU A 102 -21.84 9.19 -0.01
CA GLU A 102 -22.65 10.27 -0.60
C GLU A 102 -21.90 10.98 -1.74
N SER A 103 -21.21 10.21 -2.57
CA SER A 103 -20.44 10.76 -3.69
C SER A 103 -21.37 11.33 -4.75
N VAL A 104 -21.05 12.54 -5.22
CA VAL A 104 -21.86 13.25 -6.24
C VAL A 104 -21.33 13.07 -7.66
N ILE A 105 -20.05 12.72 -7.80
CA ILE A 105 -19.40 12.36 -9.07
C ILE A 105 -18.68 11.02 -8.87
N LEU A 106 -18.67 10.21 -9.94
CA LEU A 106 -17.89 8.97 -9.99
C LEU A 106 -16.96 9.01 -11.20
N PHE A 107 -15.65 8.90 -10.95
CA PHE A 107 -14.68 8.57 -11.99
C PHE A 107 -14.45 7.05 -12.00
N THR A 108 -14.58 6.41 -13.17
CA THR A 108 -14.45 4.95 -13.27
C THR A 108 -14.02 4.49 -14.67
N ASP A 109 -13.47 3.28 -14.78
CA ASP A 109 -13.20 2.65 -16.07
C ASP A 109 -14.50 2.17 -16.73
N ASN A 110 -14.53 2.13 -18.04
CA ASN A 110 -15.70 1.65 -18.80
C ASN A 110 -16.10 0.22 -18.41
N ASP A 111 -15.12 -0.67 -18.23
CA ASP A 111 -15.34 -2.07 -17.81
C ASP A 111 -15.96 -2.18 -16.41
N VAL A 112 -15.63 -1.26 -15.53
CA VAL A 112 -16.17 -1.19 -14.17
C VAL A 112 -17.58 -0.65 -14.23
N TRP A 113 -17.79 0.47 -14.97
CA TRP A 113 -19.10 1.10 -15.11
C TRP A 113 -20.19 0.14 -15.59
N GLN A 114 -19.89 -0.70 -16.58
CA GLN A 114 -20.83 -1.69 -17.11
C GLN A 114 -21.37 -2.68 -16.08
N LYS A 115 -20.71 -2.81 -14.94
CA LYS A 115 -21.08 -3.73 -13.83
C LYS A 115 -21.78 -3.03 -12.68
N LEU A 116 -21.80 -1.69 -12.68
CA LEU A 116 -22.40 -0.88 -11.61
C LEU A 116 -23.87 -0.59 -11.90
N ASN A 117 -24.64 -0.33 -10.84
CA ASN A 117 -26.04 0.05 -10.93
C ASN A 117 -26.22 1.48 -10.39
N ILE A 118 -26.52 2.43 -11.28
CA ILE A 118 -26.72 3.85 -10.93
C ILE A 118 -27.90 4.07 -9.98
N GLU A 119 -28.94 3.24 -10.03
CA GLU A 119 -30.09 3.35 -9.14
C GLU A 119 -29.72 3.14 -7.65
N LYS A 120 -28.62 2.40 -7.41
CA LYS A 120 -28.06 2.20 -6.06
C LYS A 120 -27.13 3.34 -5.61
N MET A 121 -26.95 4.35 -6.44
CA MET A 121 -26.09 5.50 -6.19
C MET A 121 -26.85 6.81 -6.45
N PRO A 122 -27.95 7.08 -5.75
CA PRO A 122 -28.94 8.12 -6.11
C PRO A 122 -28.40 9.54 -6.06
N LEU A 123 -27.29 9.79 -5.35
CA LEU A 123 -26.67 11.13 -5.25
C LEU A 123 -25.69 11.41 -6.39
N VAL A 124 -25.30 10.41 -7.18
CA VAL A 124 -24.36 10.59 -8.29
C VAL A 124 -25.03 11.41 -9.39
N LYS A 125 -24.48 12.58 -9.66
CA LYS A 125 -24.91 13.51 -10.72
C LYS A 125 -24.33 13.14 -12.08
N ALA A 126 -23.08 12.62 -12.09
CA ALA A 126 -22.40 12.23 -13.32
C ALA A 126 -21.36 11.14 -13.09
N VAL A 127 -21.10 10.36 -14.15
CA VAL A 127 -20.04 9.37 -14.22
C VAL A 127 -19.12 9.69 -15.38
N ILE A 128 -17.82 9.81 -15.11
CA ILE A 128 -16.78 10.19 -16.06
C ILE A 128 -15.78 9.05 -16.21
N SER A 129 -15.47 8.68 -17.44
CA SER A 129 -14.49 7.63 -17.73
C SER A 129 -13.07 8.05 -17.34
N THR A 130 -12.32 7.18 -16.67
CA THR A 130 -10.88 7.36 -16.49
C THR A 130 -10.07 6.88 -17.70
N THR A 131 -10.70 6.25 -18.69
CA THR A 131 -10.01 5.80 -19.90
C THR A 131 -9.62 6.98 -20.79
N ASP A 132 -10.58 7.89 -21.00
CA ASP A 132 -10.46 9.00 -21.97
C ASP A 132 -11.17 10.28 -21.52
N PHE A 133 -11.63 10.31 -20.27
CA PHE A 133 -12.49 11.35 -19.70
C PHE A 133 -13.82 11.55 -20.44
N SER A 134 -14.35 10.59 -21.19
CA SER A 134 -15.69 10.68 -21.75
C SER A 134 -16.78 10.65 -20.67
N LEU A 135 -17.88 11.34 -20.91
CA LEU A 135 -19.06 11.33 -20.03
C LEU A 135 -19.85 10.02 -20.26
N LEU A 136 -19.88 9.16 -19.24
CA LEU A 136 -20.60 7.86 -19.30
C LEU A 136 -22.06 7.98 -18.88
N TYR A 137 -22.35 8.90 -17.96
CA TYR A 137 -23.69 9.16 -17.45
C TYR A 137 -23.81 10.59 -16.93
N ALA A 138 -24.94 11.20 -17.16
CA ALA A 138 -25.38 12.44 -16.52
C ALA A 138 -26.82 12.30 -16.07
N LYS A 139 -27.08 12.61 -14.80
CA LYS A 139 -28.43 12.57 -14.22
C LYS A 139 -29.34 13.67 -14.80
N GLU A 140 -28.74 14.82 -15.07
CA GLU A 140 -29.41 16.00 -15.59
C GLU A 140 -28.76 16.43 -16.90
N GLU A 141 -29.59 16.84 -17.90
CA GLU A 141 -29.10 17.35 -19.18
C GLU A 141 -28.23 18.60 -19.01
N ALA A 142 -28.49 19.39 -17.97
CA ALA A 142 -27.70 20.58 -17.65
C ALA A 142 -26.23 20.22 -17.40
N PHE A 143 -25.92 19.08 -16.70
CA PHE A 143 -24.55 18.62 -16.53
C PHE A 143 -23.94 18.20 -17.86
N ALA A 144 -24.68 17.43 -18.68
CA ALA A 144 -24.18 16.96 -19.97
C ALA A 144 -23.86 18.14 -20.91
N SER A 145 -24.67 19.21 -20.88
CA SER A 145 -24.42 20.44 -21.65
C SER A 145 -23.14 21.12 -21.21
N LYS A 146 -22.95 21.33 -19.88
CA LYS A 146 -21.74 21.91 -19.33
C LYS A 146 -20.51 21.09 -19.63
N TYR A 147 -20.66 19.77 -19.62
CA TYR A 147 -19.56 18.86 -19.98
C TYR A 147 -19.13 19.06 -21.44
N LYS A 148 -20.05 19.17 -22.38
CA LYS A 148 -19.78 19.44 -23.81
C LYS A 148 -19.11 20.81 -24.01
N GLU A 149 -19.52 21.80 -23.23
CA GLU A 149 -19.03 23.20 -23.29
C GLU A 149 -17.69 23.39 -22.52
N MET A 150 -17.14 22.37 -21.86
CA MET A 150 -16.00 22.49 -20.97
C MET A 150 -14.78 23.16 -21.64
N ASP A 151 -14.47 22.78 -22.88
CA ASP A 151 -13.35 23.35 -23.63
C ASP A 151 -13.60 24.82 -24.03
N GLU A 152 -14.84 25.18 -24.37
CA GLU A 152 -15.21 26.55 -24.66
C GLU A 152 -15.16 27.43 -23.41
N MET A 153 -15.67 26.93 -22.28
CA MET A 153 -15.57 27.62 -20.99
C MET A 153 -14.11 27.86 -20.60
N PHE A 154 -13.26 26.86 -20.83
CA PHE A 154 -11.84 26.98 -20.56
C PHE A 154 -11.15 28.02 -21.46
N ALA A 155 -11.40 27.98 -22.78
CA ALA A 155 -10.86 28.95 -23.73
C ALA A 155 -11.36 30.38 -23.43
N LYS A 156 -12.63 30.55 -23.02
CA LYS A 156 -13.18 31.84 -22.60
C LYS A 156 -12.51 32.40 -21.35
N LYS A 157 -12.18 31.53 -20.37
CA LYS A 157 -11.49 31.93 -19.12
C LYS A 157 -10.03 32.31 -19.38
N TYR A 158 -9.37 31.61 -20.32
CA TYR A 158 -7.95 31.80 -20.64
C TYR A 158 -7.74 32.15 -22.13
N PRO A 159 -8.19 33.33 -22.57
CA PRO A 159 -8.17 33.71 -24.00
C PRO A 159 -6.74 33.85 -24.58
N SER A 160 -5.75 34.08 -23.74
CA SER A 160 -4.33 34.16 -24.14
C SER A 160 -3.60 32.81 -23.94
N GLY A 161 -4.33 31.72 -23.66
CA GLY A 161 -3.78 30.42 -23.29
C GLY A 161 -3.57 30.28 -21.77
N PHE A 162 -3.48 29.05 -21.32
CA PHE A 162 -3.21 28.70 -19.91
C PHE A 162 -1.76 28.31 -19.73
N GLY A 163 -1.08 28.94 -18.79
CA GLY A 163 0.34 28.73 -18.54
C GLY A 163 0.68 28.54 -17.06
N ALA A 164 1.96 28.33 -16.78
CA ALA A 164 2.45 28.10 -15.42
C ALA A 164 2.09 29.23 -14.44
N SER A 165 2.01 30.49 -14.93
CA SER A 165 1.63 31.67 -14.12
C SER A 165 0.17 31.65 -13.66
N ASP A 166 -0.70 30.94 -14.38
CA ASP A 166 -2.13 30.87 -14.06
C ASP A 166 -2.44 29.82 -12.99
N VAL A 167 -1.50 28.92 -12.72
CA VAL A 167 -1.69 27.85 -11.74
C VAL A 167 -1.70 28.44 -10.34
N LYS A 168 -2.80 28.22 -9.64
CA LYS A 168 -2.98 28.52 -8.21
C LYS A 168 -3.82 27.42 -7.58
N TYR A 169 -3.23 26.69 -6.66
CA TYR A 169 -3.93 25.65 -5.92
C TYR A 169 -4.33 26.17 -4.54
N PRO A 170 -5.60 26.03 -4.15
CA PRO A 170 -6.05 26.51 -2.85
C PRO A 170 -5.38 25.69 -1.74
N THR A 171 -4.98 26.39 -0.69
CA THR A 171 -4.49 25.83 0.56
C THR A 171 -5.44 26.27 1.67
N GLY A 172 -6.67 25.73 1.64
CA GLY A 172 -7.70 26.08 2.60
C GLY A 172 -7.32 25.76 4.05
N ASN A 173 -8.22 25.20 4.81
CA ASN A 173 -7.92 24.78 6.17
C ASN A 173 -7.27 23.37 6.13
N ASP A 174 -6.07 23.23 6.67
CA ASP A 174 -5.33 21.95 6.75
C ASP A 174 -6.12 20.85 7.48
N LYS A 175 -7.07 21.24 8.32
CA LYS A 175 -7.94 20.32 9.08
C LYS A 175 -9.17 19.86 8.30
N ASP A 176 -9.42 20.41 7.13
CA ASP A 176 -10.51 19.96 6.28
C ASP A 176 -10.25 18.53 5.78
N LEU A 177 -11.35 17.81 5.54
CA LEU A 177 -11.31 16.45 5.05
C LEU A 177 -10.86 16.43 3.59
N ALA A 178 -9.81 15.66 3.27
CA ALA A 178 -9.28 15.50 1.93
C ALA A 178 -9.67 14.16 1.32
N ILE A 179 -9.67 13.09 2.12
CA ILE A 179 -9.87 11.72 1.63
C ILE A 179 -10.76 10.94 2.61
N ILE A 180 -11.67 10.13 2.05
CA ILE A 180 -12.31 9.01 2.75
C ILE A 180 -11.80 7.72 2.10
N ASN A 181 -10.91 7.01 2.77
CA ASN A 181 -10.32 5.77 2.22
C ASN A 181 -10.94 4.54 2.88
N TYR A 182 -11.61 3.69 2.10
CA TYR A 182 -12.27 2.50 2.62
C TYR A 182 -11.29 1.36 2.88
N THR A 183 -11.36 0.81 4.09
CA THR A 183 -10.60 -0.38 4.47
C THR A 183 -11.53 -1.58 4.56
N SER A 184 -11.05 -2.75 4.11
CA SER A 184 -11.74 -4.01 4.39
C SER A 184 -11.63 -4.29 5.89
N GLY A 185 -12.63 -3.90 6.66
CA GLY A 185 -12.66 -4.16 8.09
C GLY A 185 -12.51 -5.65 8.40
N SER A 186 -11.90 -5.97 9.54
CA SER A 186 -11.80 -7.36 10.06
C SER A 186 -13.17 -8.02 10.34
N THR A 187 -14.23 -7.23 10.34
CA THR A 187 -15.63 -7.65 10.51
C THR A 187 -16.37 -7.84 9.18
N GLY A 188 -15.67 -7.71 8.04
CA GLY A 188 -16.24 -7.88 6.70
C GLY A 188 -16.88 -6.61 6.11
N THR A 189 -17.32 -5.65 6.93
CA THR A 189 -17.89 -4.37 6.44
C THR A 189 -16.79 -3.32 6.30
N PRO A 190 -16.58 -2.73 5.11
CA PRO A 190 -15.59 -1.68 4.92
C PRO A 190 -15.90 -0.44 5.76
N LYS A 191 -14.85 0.19 6.33
CA LYS A 191 -14.94 1.43 7.08
C LYS A 191 -14.26 2.55 6.31
N GLY A 192 -14.90 3.70 6.19
CA GLY A 192 -14.35 4.89 5.54
C GLY A 192 -13.46 5.69 6.48
N VAL A 193 -12.16 5.57 6.34
CA VAL A 193 -11.17 6.30 7.14
C VAL A 193 -11.11 7.75 6.69
N MET A 194 -11.34 8.70 7.59
CA MET A 194 -11.36 10.14 7.31
C MET A 194 -9.96 10.75 7.50
N LEU A 195 -9.36 11.26 6.43
CA LEU A 195 -8.02 11.82 6.39
C LEU A 195 -8.04 13.29 5.97
N ARG A 196 -7.39 14.14 6.77
CA ARG A 196 -7.30 15.59 6.54
C ARG A 196 -6.16 15.96 5.60
N TYR A 197 -6.15 17.18 5.07
CA TYR A 197 -5.05 17.70 4.25
C TYR A 197 -3.71 17.66 5.01
N GLU A 198 -3.71 17.98 6.31
CA GLU A 198 -2.51 17.92 7.14
C GLU A 198 -1.90 16.51 7.23
N CYS A 199 -2.73 15.47 7.21
CA CYS A 199 -2.26 14.09 7.24
C CYS A 199 -1.42 13.75 5.99
N ILE A 200 -1.88 14.22 4.82
CA ILE A 200 -1.18 14.03 3.55
C ILE A 200 0.11 14.85 3.53
N SER A 201 0.03 16.12 3.93
CA SER A 201 1.17 17.04 3.95
C SER A 201 2.30 16.52 4.84
N ALA A 202 1.98 15.98 6.02
CA ALA A 202 2.97 15.43 6.95
C ALA A 202 3.72 14.22 6.36
N ASN A 203 3.03 13.36 5.60
CA ASN A 203 3.67 12.23 4.92
C ASN A 203 4.51 12.66 3.71
N VAL A 204 4.09 13.70 2.98
CA VAL A 204 4.90 14.28 1.89
C VAL A 204 6.16 14.95 2.45
N ASP A 205 6.06 15.69 3.56
CA ASP A 205 7.21 16.28 4.26
C ASP A 205 8.21 15.21 4.70
N PHE A 206 7.71 14.14 5.36
CA PHE A 206 8.53 13.00 5.74
C PHE A 206 9.26 12.40 4.53
N ALA A 207 8.54 12.14 3.43
CA ALA A 207 9.11 11.53 2.25
C ALA A 207 10.16 12.44 1.58
N GLN A 208 9.95 13.76 1.58
CA GLN A 208 10.92 14.72 1.08
C GLN A 208 12.24 14.68 1.84
N ASP A 209 12.19 14.48 3.15
CA ASP A 209 13.37 14.47 4.01
C ASP A 209 14.09 13.10 4.00
N ARG A 210 13.35 11.99 3.89
CA ARG A 210 13.86 10.63 4.07
C ARG A 210 14.05 9.83 2.78
N LEU A 211 13.34 10.20 1.72
CA LEU A 211 13.36 9.54 0.42
C LEU A 211 13.64 10.55 -0.70
N PRO A 212 14.73 11.34 -0.63
CA PRO A 212 14.94 12.49 -1.48
C PRO A 212 14.83 12.13 -2.97
N CYS A 213 14.07 12.96 -3.67
CA CYS A 213 13.76 12.83 -5.07
C CYS A 213 14.33 14.03 -5.82
N ASP A 214 15.04 13.78 -6.91
CA ASP A 214 15.58 14.79 -7.79
C ASP A 214 14.69 14.96 -9.04
N ARG A 215 14.80 16.11 -9.68
CA ARG A 215 14.15 16.35 -10.96
C ARG A 215 14.53 15.28 -11.98
N GLY A 216 13.51 14.70 -12.61
CA GLY A 216 13.69 13.66 -13.64
C GLY A 216 13.91 12.27 -13.07
N ASP A 217 13.87 12.10 -11.74
CA ASP A 217 13.74 10.78 -11.13
C ASP A 217 12.43 10.12 -11.56
N GLN A 218 12.44 8.82 -11.64
CA GLN A 218 11.32 8.02 -12.13
C GLN A 218 10.90 6.98 -11.11
N ILE A 219 9.60 6.70 -11.06
CA ILE A 219 9.00 5.65 -10.24
C ILE A 219 8.13 4.76 -11.12
N VAL A 220 8.12 3.46 -10.81
CA VAL A 220 7.14 2.52 -11.34
C VAL A 220 6.07 2.32 -10.28
N SER A 221 4.84 2.77 -10.55
CA SER A 221 3.69 2.53 -9.68
C SER A 221 3.13 1.14 -9.93
N MET A 222 3.21 0.29 -8.92
CA MET A 222 2.78 -1.10 -8.95
C MET A 222 1.72 -1.45 -7.91
N LEU A 223 1.59 -0.64 -6.88
CA LEU A 223 0.57 -0.80 -5.83
C LEU A 223 -0.74 -0.13 -6.26
N PRO A 224 -1.89 -0.62 -5.81
CA PRO A 224 -3.16 0.04 -6.11
C PRO A 224 -3.16 1.51 -5.64
N MET A 225 -3.48 2.45 -6.55
CA MET A 225 -3.56 3.89 -6.21
C MET A 225 -4.68 4.19 -5.21
N ALA A 226 -5.73 3.40 -5.17
CA ALA A 226 -6.78 3.52 -4.16
C ALA A 226 -6.33 3.07 -2.75
N HIS A 227 -5.13 2.51 -2.60
CA HIS A 227 -4.54 2.14 -1.32
C HIS A 227 -3.56 3.22 -0.85
N MET A 228 -3.71 3.72 0.40
CA MET A 228 -2.91 4.85 0.92
C MET A 228 -1.41 4.70 0.75
N TYR A 229 -0.86 3.49 0.84
CA TYR A 229 0.58 3.26 0.68
C TYR A 229 1.06 3.58 -0.75
N GLY A 230 0.40 3.03 -1.77
CA GLY A 230 0.68 3.35 -3.18
C GLY A 230 0.34 4.80 -3.50
N MET A 231 -0.84 5.27 -3.06
CA MET A 231 -1.28 6.64 -3.29
C MET A 231 -0.26 7.67 -2.79
N MET A 232 0.24 7.49 -1.57
CA MET A 232 1.15 8.45 -0.95
C MET A 232 2.54 8.41 -1.59
N PHE A 233 3.16 7.23 -1.69
CA PHE A 233 4.59 7.13 -1.99
C PHE A 233 4.92 6.79 -3.45
N GLU A 234 3.96 6.28 -4.22
CA GLU A 234 4.14 6.06 -5.66
C GLU A 234 3.48 7.15 -6.53
N PHE A 235 2.63 8.03 -5.95
CA PHE A 235 1.88 9.01 -6.71
C PHE A 235 1.97 10.44 -6.14
N ILE A 236 1.39 10.72 -4.96
CA ILE A 236 1.30 12.11 -4.45
C ILE A 236 2.69 12.69 -4.21
N TYR A 237 3.54 12.00 -3.44
CA TYR A 237 4.88 12.48 -3.11
C TYR A 237 5.75 12.70 -4.36
N PRO A 238 5.89 11.75 -5.30
CA PRO A 238 6.70 11.97 -6.50
C PRO A 238 6.22 13.14 -7.36
N ALA A 239 4.91 13.30 -7.53
CA ALA A 239 4.34 14.43 -8.26
C ALA A 239 4.66 15.79 -7.59
N CYS A 240 4.74 15.83 -6.26
CA CYS A 240 5.13 17.01 -5.50
C CYS A 240 6.64 17.36 -5.62
N CYS A 241 7.47 16.47 -6.17
CA CYS A 241 8.94 16.61 -6.18
C CYS A 241 9.55 16.79 -7.56
N GLY A 242 8.78 16.74 -8.64
CA GLY A 242 9.31 16.84 -10.00
C GLY A 242 9.71 15.49 -10.61
N ALA A 243 9.29 14.36 -10.02
CA ALA A 243 9.49 13.03 -10.57
C ALA A 243 8.41 12.66 -11.59
N THR A 244 8.71 11.61 -12.37
CA THR A 244 7.77 10.98 -13.30
C THR A 244 7.28 9.66 -12.75
N VAL A 245 5.97 9.47 -12.72
CA VAL A 245 5.31 8.24 -12.29
C VAL A 245 4.86 7.42 -13.49
N TYR A 246 5.28 6.16 -13.58
CA TYR A 246 4.86 5.22 -14.62
C TYR A 246 3.91 4.17 -14.06
N TYR A 247 2.67 4.21 -14.49
CA TYR A 247 1.63 3.24 -14.11
C TYR A 247 1.71 2.00 -15.00
N LEU A 248 1.84 0.82 -14.41
CA LEU A 248 1.98 -0.44 -15.16
C LEU A 248 0.72 -0.80 -15.98
N GLY A 249 -0.46 -0.43 -15.51
CA GLY A 249 -1.74 -0.75 -16.15
C GLY A 249 -2.04 -2.25 -16.29
N LYS A 250 -1.15 -3.12 -15.79
CA LYS A 250 -1.25 -4.59 -15.81
C LYS A 250 -0.90 -5.15 -14.44
N MET A 251 -1.36 -6.36 -14.16
CA MET A 251 -1.00 -7.05 -12.93
C MET A 251 0.54 -7.19 -12.83
N PRO A 252 1.15 -6.80 -11.71
CA PRO A 252 2.61 -6.77 -11.53
C PRO A 252 3.19 -8.18 -11.31
N THR A 253 3.22 -9.01 -12.37
CA THR A 253 3.99 -10.26 -12.32
C THR A 253 5.48 -9.94 -12.28
N PRO A 254 6.34 -10.83 -11.73
CA PRO A 254 7.79 -10.58 -11.67
C PRO A 254 8.42 -10.25 -13.04
N ALA A 255 7.96 -10.88 -14.12
CA ALA A 255 8.47 -10.62 -15.47
C ALA A 255 8.07 -9.23 -15.99
N VAL A 256 6.79 -8.84 -15.84
CA VAL A 256 6.29 -7.52 -16.25
C VAL A 256 6.99 -6.42 -15.44
N LEU A 257 7.14 -6.65 -14.16
CA LEU A 257 7.75 -5.69 -13.23
C LEU A 257 9.23 -5.46 -13.54
N LEU A 258 10.02 -6.52 -13.68
CA LEU A 258 11.44 -6.41 -14.01
C LEU A 258 11.65 -5.77 -15.40
N GLY A 259 10.80 -6.07 -16.38
CA GLY A 259 10.82 -5.44 -17.69
C GLY A 259 10.58 -3.92 -17.59
N ALA A 260 9.57 -3.49 -16.87
CA ALA A 260 9.28 -2.08 -16.66
C ALA A 260 10.39 -1.37 -15.87
N MET A 261 10.91 -2.00 -14.82
CA MET A 261 12.02 -1.42 -14.03
C MET A 261 13.30 -1.25 -14.86
N ALA A 262 13.61 -2.21 -15.75
CA ALA A 262 14.78 -2.11 -16.63
C ALA A 262 14.69 -0.93 -17.61
N GLU A 263 13.49 -0.61 -18.11
CA GLU A 263 13.22 0.51 -19.03
C GLU A 263 13.12 1.85 -18.29
N VAL A 264 12.31 1.91 -17.24
CA VAL A 264 12.02 3.13 -16.46
C VAL A 264 13.20 3.52 -15.58
N LYS A 265 13.94 2.57 -15.02
CA LYS A 265 15.08 2.77 -14.13
C LYS A 265 14.70 3.58 -12.87
N PRO A 266 13.78 3.08 -12.04
CA PRO A 266 13.27 3.81 -10.89
C PRO A 266 14.40 4.09 -9.87
N TYR A 267 14.31 5.26 -9.22
CA TYR A 267 15.21 5.61 -8.10
C TYR A 267 14.73 5.06 -6.76
N LEU A 268 13.41 4.89 -6.62
CA LEU A 268 12.70 4.41 -5.45
C LEU A 268 11.78 3.26 -5.86
N ILE A 269 11.82 2.19 -5.10
CA ILE A 269 10.89 1.06 -5.26
C ILE A 269 10.06 0.96 -3.98
N ILE A 270 8.76 1.13 -4.12
CA ILE A 270 7.77 0.91 -3.08
C ILE A 270 7.07 -0.41 -3.38
N THR A 271 7.10 -1.36 -2.45
CA THR A 271 6.57 -2.70 -2.74
C THR A 271 6.07 -3.41 -1.47
N VAL A 272 5.50 -4.58 -1.66
CA VAL A 272 5.17 -5.49 -0.55
C VAL A 272 6.21 -6.62 -0.48
N PRO A 273 6.46 -7.18 0.72
CA PRO A 273 7.45 -8.25 0.92
C PRO A 273 7.31 -9.41 -0.05
N LEU A 274 6.09 -9.86 -0.31
CA LEU A 274 5.79 -11.00 -1.19
C LEU A 274 6.43 -10.88 -2.59
N VAL A 275 6.47 -9.68 -3.17
CA VAL A 275 7.07 -9.44 -4.48
C VAL A 275 8.56 -9.71 -4.43
N MET A 276 9.25 -9.17 -3.42
CA MET A 276 10.69 -9.34 -3.26
C MET A 276 11.08 -10.75 -2.86
N GLU A 277 10.25 -11.42 -2.06
CA GLU A 277 10.41 -12.83 -1.71
C GLU A 277 10.31 -13.73 -2.94
N LYS A 278 9.33 -13.49 -3.82
CA LYS A 278 9.21 -14.23 -5.08
C LYS A 278 10.43 -14.03 -6.00
N ILE A 279 10.93 -12.80 -6.09
CA ILE A 279 12.16 -12.50 -6.85
C ILE A 279 13.35 -13.22 -6.23
N PHE A 280 13.50 -13.17 -4.90
CA PHE A 280 14.57 -13.86 -4.19
C PHE A 280 14.51 -15.38 -4.37
N LYS A 281 13.36 -15.99 -4.06
CA LYS A 281 13.14 -17.45 -4.18
C LYS A 281 13.32 -17.94 -5.63
N GLY A 282 12.87 -17.17 -6.62
CA GLY A 282 12.93 -17.56 -8.03
C GLY A 282 14.28 -17.31 -8.72
N LYS A 283 15.04 -16.31 -8.31
CA LYS A 283 16.27 -15.89 -9.00
C LYS A 283 17.55 -16.06 -8.19
N VAL A 284 17.51 -15.84 -6.88
CA VAL A 284 18.70 -15.78 -6.03
C VAL A 284 18.92 -17.10 -5.28
N GLN A 285 17.90 -17.59 -4.60
CA GLN A 285 17.98 -18.78 -3.76
C GLN A 285 18.45 -20.04 -4.52
N PRO A 286 18.01 -20.33 -5.76
CA PRO A 286 18.52 -21.49 -6.50
C PRO A 286 20.03 -21.42 -6.77
N ALA A 287 20.56 -20.21 -6.98
CA ALA A 287 22.02 -20.02 -7.14
C ALA A 287 22.77 -20.23 -5.83
N LEU A 288 22.24 -19.74 -4.71
CA LEU A 288 22.85 -19.90 -3.38
C LEU A 288 22.82 -21.35 -2.89
N ASN A 289 21.81 -22.11 -3.29
CA ASN A 289 21.66 -23.52 -2.88
C ASN A 289 22.62 -24.48 -3.57
N LYS A 290 23.34 -24.06 -4.62
CA LYS A 290 24.37 -24.89 -5.25
C LYS A 290 25.45 -25.27 -4.25
N PRO A 291 25.91 -26.55 -4.20
CA PRO A 291 26.90 -27.00 -3.20
C PRO A 291 28.14 -26.12 -3.10
N ILE A 292 28.69 -25.73 -4.26
CA ILE A 292 29.88 -24.87 -4.33
C ILE A 292 29.61 -23.47 -3.74
N MET A 293 28.41 -22.90 -3.94
CA MET A 293 28.04 -21.60 -3.40
C MET A 293 27.82 -21.65 -1.89
N LYS A 294 27.28 -22.75 -1.36
CA LYS A 294 27.16 -22.96 0.09
C LYS A 294 28.52 -22.96 0.80
N VAL A 295 29.58 -23.43 0.16
CA VAL A 295 30.95 -23.37 0.67
C VAL A 295 31.53 -21.98 0.50
N LEU A 296 31.50 -21.42 -0.69
CA LEU A 296 32.10 -20.11 -1.00
C LEU A 296 31.51 -18.96 -0.20
N THR A 297 30.20 -18.99 0.11
CA THR A 297 29.54 -17.97 0.95
C THR A 297 29.93 -18.01 2.42
N LYS A 298 30.66 -19.04 2.87
CA LYS A 298 31.20 -19.15 4.22
C LYS A 298 32.67 -18.68 4.33
N ILE A 299 33.38 -18.54 3.20
CA ILE A 299 34.80 -18.15 3.19
C ILE A 299 34.90 -16.63 3.30
N PRO A 300 35.57 -16.08 4.36
CA PRO A 300 35.77 -14.64 4.51
C PRO A 300 36.48 -14.03 3.30
N GLY A 301 36.07 -12.85 2.86
CA GLY A 301 36.58 -12.17 1.68
C GLY A 301 35.93 -12.65 0.38
N VAL A 302 35.89 -13.96 0.12
CA VAL A 302 35.19 -14.52 -1.06
C VAL A 302 33.70 -14.25 -1.00
N ASN A 303 33.09 -14.44 0.17
CA ASN A 303 31.68 -14.15 0.39
C ASN A 303 31.31 -12.70 0.06
N GLN A 304 32.16 -11.73 0.41
CA GLN A 304 31.93 -10.31 0.14
C GLN A 304 31.90 -10.02 -1.36
N LEU A 305 32.79 -10.64 -2.15
CA LEU A 305 32.80 -10.51 -3.60
C LEU A 305 31.52 -11.09 -4.24
N ILE A 306 31.10 -12.26 -3.75
CA ILE A 306 29.87 -12.93 -4.20
C ILE A 306 28.65 -12.05 -3.87
N PHE A 307 28.55 -11.57 -2.64
CA PHE A 307 27.43 -10.74 -2.19
C PHE A 307 27.37 -9.41 -2.96
N LYS A 308 28.53 -8.79 -3.23
CA LYS A 308 28.61 -7.60 -4.07
C LYS A 308 28.12 -7.91 -5.49
N LYS A 309 28.49 -9.04 -6.08
CA LYS A 309 28.03 -9.46 -7.41
C LYS A 309 26.50 -9.67 -7.44
N ILE A 310 25.96 -10.38 -6.44
CA ILE A 310 24.49 -10.60 -6.33
C ILE A 310 23.77 -9.26 -6.18
N ARG A 311 24.24 -8.37 -5.28
CA ARG A 311 23.68 -7.02 -5.13
C ARG A 311 23.65 -6.26 -6.44
N THR A 312 24.79 -6.19 -7.15
CA THR A 312 24.87 -5.49 -8.44
C THR A 312 23.94 -6.08 -9.48
N THR A 313 23.84 -7.42 -9.54
CA THR A 313 22.91 -8.10 -10.47
C THR A 313 21.46 -7.76 -10.16
N LEU A 314 21.04 -7.75 -8.88
CA LEU A 314 19.70 -7.38 -8.46
C LEU A 314 19.39 -5.91 -8.77
N LEU A 315 20.30 -5.00 -8.40
CA LEU A 315 20.11 -3.56 -8.67
C LEU A 315 20.04 -3.28 -10.18
N ASN A 316 20.85 -3.96 -11.00
CA ASN A 316 20.80 -3.84 -12.46
C ASN A 316 19.47 -4.37 -13.02
N ALA A 317 18.94 -5.48 -12.45
CA ALA A 317 17.63 -6.00 -12.84
C ALA A 317 16.49 -5.00 -12.51
N PHE A 318 16.70 -4.15 -11.51
CA PHE A 318 15.79 -3.05 -11.17
C PHE A 318 16.10 -1.74 -11.92
N GLY A 319 16.92 -1.79 -12.97
CA GLY A 319 17.26 -0.62 -13.80
C GLY A 319 18.51 0.16 -13.38
N GLY A 320 19.22 -0.26 -12.32
CA GLY A 320 20.54 0.24 -11.93
C GLY A 320 20.57 1.60 -11.22
N LYS A 321 19.41 2.27 -11.03
CA LYS A 321 19.32 3.60 -10.39
C LYS A 321 18.71 3.58 -8.99
N VAL A 322 18.32 2.42 -8.47
CA VAL A 322 17.64 2.30 -7.18
C VAL A 322 18.52 2.79 -6.04
N ARG A 323 18.07 3.82 -5.32
CA ARG A 323 18.69 4.37 -4.10
C ARG A 323 18.16 3.68 -2.85
N VAL A 324 16.86 3.39 -2.83
CA VAL A 324 16.22 2.71 -1.71
C VAL A 324 15.03 1.87 -2.20
N LEU A 325 14.82 0.76 -1.49
CA LEU A 325 13.72 -0.16 -1.67
C LEU A 325 12.95 -0.23 -0.35
N VAL A 326 11.72 0.26 -0.35
CA VAL A 326 10.86 0.28 0.84
C VAL A 326 9.81 -0.81 0.72
N MET A 327 9.74 -1.66 1.71
CA MET A 327 8.72 -2.71 1.82
C MET A 327 7.76 -2.39 2.96
N GLY A 328 6.47 -2.58 2.72
CA GLY A 328 5.43 -2.32 3.73
C GLY A 328 4.22 -3.21 3.56
N GLY A 329 3.27 -3.11 4.49
CA GLY A 329 2.00 -3.82 4.44
C GLY A 329 2.01 -5.25 4.96
N ALA A 330 3.18 -5.87 5.15
CA ALA A 330 3.35 -7.19 5.76
C ALA A 330 4.77 -7.35 6.32
N ALA A 331 4.99 -8.36 7.15
CA ALA A 331 6.32 -8.73 7.61
C ALA A 331 7.13 -9.36 6.48
N LEU A 332 8.42 -8.98 6.38
CA LEU A 332 9.36 -9.62 5.46
C LEU A 332 9.82 -10.95 6.05
N ASN A 333 9.90 -11.96 5.19
CA ASN A 333 10.46 -13.25 5.53
C ASN A 333 11.86 -13.12 6.18
N PRO A 334 12.07 -13.68 7.37
CA PRO A 334 13.30 -13.54 8.13
C PRO A 334 14.56 -14.03 7.43
N GLU A 335 14.48 -15.07 6.64
CA GLU A 335 15.61 -15.59 5.88
C GLU A 335 16.00 -14.63 4.74
N VAL A 336 14.99 -14.15 4.00
CA VAL A 336 15.17 -13.19 2.91
C VAL A 336 15.76 -11.89 3.43
N GLU A 337 15.27 -11.39 4.58
CA GLU A 337 15.81 -10.22 5.25
C GLU A 337 17.30 -10.40 5.60
N THR A 338 17.65 -11.56 6.15
CA THR A 338 19.03 -11.89 6.49
C THR A 338 19.94 -11.86 5.25
N TRP A 339 19.48 -12.41 4.14
CA TRP A 339 20.23 -12.38 2.89
C TRP A 339 20.35 -10.97 2.31
N PHE A 340 19.27 -10.18 2.32
CA PHE A 340 19.31 -8.79 1.84
C PHE A 340 20.29 -7.93 2.65
N LYS A 341 20.36 -8.12 3.97
CA LYS A 341 21.40 -7.49 4.83
C LYS A 341 22.80 -7.94 4.46
N ARG A 342 23.03 -9.24 4.24
CA ARG A 342 24.35 -9.78 3.83
C ARG A 342 24.80 -9.21 2.48
N PHE A 343 23.88 -9.04 1.54
CA PHE A 343 24.15 -8.41 0.25
C PHE A 343 24.35 -6.91 0.35
N LYS A 344 24.01 -6.29 1.48
CA LYS A 344 23.94 -4.83 1.66
C LYS A 344 22.98 -4.21 0.61
N LEU A 345 21.86 -4.87 0.30
CA LEU A 345 20.82 -4.30 -0.53
C LEU A 345 20.24 -3.06 0.17
N PRO A 346 20.01 -1.92 -0.53
CA PRO A 346 19.46 -0.73 0.10
C PRO A 346 17.96 -0.88 0.34
N PHE A 347 17.57 -1.68 1.32
CA PHE A 347 16.17 -1.94 1.67
C PHE A 347 15.85 -1.54 3.10
N THR A 348 14.61 -1.19 3.32
CA THR A 348 14.03 -0.94 4.63
C THR A 348 12.59 -1.42 4.68
N ILE A 349 12.05 -1.51 5.89
CA ILE A 349 10.66 -1.87 6.15
C ILE A 349 9.96 -0.67 6.77
N GLY A 350 8.83 -0.26 6.16
CA GLY A 350 7.93 0.73 6.73
C GLY A 350 6.73 0.06 7.39
N TYR A 351 6.32 0.59 8.51
CA TYR A 351 5.11 0.19 9.22
C TYR A 351 4.06 1.28 9.15
N GLY A 352 2.84 0.89 8.84
CA GLY A 352 1.74 1.82 8.78
C GLY A 352 0.39 1.17 8.48
N MET A 353 -0.63 2.01 8.44
CA MET A 353 -2.01 1.63 8.20
C MET A 353 -2.78 2.80 7.60
N THR A 354 -3.93 2.53 6.99
CA THR A 354 -4.75 3.58 6.36
C THR A 354 -5.11 4.69 7.36
N GLU A 355 -5.39 4.32 8.59
CA GLU A 355 -5.73 5.20 9.70
C GLU A 355 -4.57 6.13 10.15
N ALA A 356 -3.36 5.91 9.61
CA ALA A 356 -2.17 6.74 9.85
C ALA A 356 -1.63 7.43 8.57
N SER A 357 -2.34 7.42 7.47
CA SER A 357 -2.15 8.22 6.24
C SER A 357 -0.89 8.01 5.37
N PRO A 358 -0.14 6.96 5.27
CA PRO A 358 -0.31 5.68 5.95
C PRO A 358 0.75 5.38 7.02
N LEU A 359 1.81 6.20 7.22
CA LEU A 359 3.07 5.81 7.85
C LEU A 359 3.10 6.09 9.36
N LEU A 360 3.49 5.06 10.12
CA LEU A 360 3.75 5.13 11.57
C LEU A 360 5.23 5.06 11.91
N ALA A 361 5.98 4.17 11.24
CA ALA A 361 7.40 3.97 11.55
C ALA A 361 8.22 3.68 10.30
N TYR A 362 9.48 4.13 10.36
CA TYR A 362 10.47 3.97 9.31
C TYR A 362 11.88 4.15 9.90
N GLU A 363 12.87 3.57 9.26
CA GLU A 363 14.31 3.84 9.49
C GLU A 363 15.05 3.74 8.16
N PRO A 364 16.01 4.64 7.86
CA PRO A 364 16.86 4.53 6.67
C PRO A 364 17.56 3.17 6.58
N TRP A 365 17.76 2.66 5.39
CA TRP A 365 18.23 1.30 5.13
C TRP A 365 19.61 0.98 5.74
N ASP A 366 20.48 1.97 5.89
CA ASP A 366 21.83 1.86 6.45
C ASP A 366 21.84 1.75 7.98
N THR A 367 20.87 2.35 8.65
CA THR A 367 20.66 2.29 10.11
C THR A 367 19.57 1.30 10.52
N PHE A 368 18.82 0.76 9.56
CA PHE A 368 17.71 -0.16 9.80
C PHE A 368 18.13 -1.40 10.62
N VAL A 369 17.41 -1.65 11.70
CA VAL A 369 17.59 -2.80 12.59
C VAL A 369 16.73 -3.97 12.08
N PRO A 370 17.34 -5.15 11.80
CA PRO A 370 16.59 -6.32 11.35
C PRO A 370 15.44 -6.70 12.29
N ARG A 371 14.34 -7.14 11.70
CA ARG A 371 13.10 -7.53 12.39
C ARG A 371 12.33 -6.38 13.00
N SER A 372 12.84 -5.14 12.98
CA SER A 372 12.09 -3.96 13.37
C SER A 372 11.32 -3.36 12.17
N CYS A 373 10.47 -2.39 12.46
CA CYS A 373 9.85 -1.52 11.47
C CYS A 373 10.47 -0.11 11.51
N GLY A 374 11.62 0.04 12.15
CA GLY A 374 12.22 1.34 12.41
C GLY A 374 11.58 2.06 13.62
N LYS A 375 11.74 3.37 13.64
CA LYS A 375 11.26 4.26 14.71
C LYS A 375 10.02 5.03 14.25
N ALA A 376 9.26 5.55 15.22
CA ALA A 376 8.16 6.45 14.93
C ALA A 376 8.63 7.60 14.03
N VAL A 377 7.83 7.94 13.02
CA VAL A 377 8.11 9.10 12.17
C VAL A 377 7.75 10.40 12.87
N GLU A 378 8.31 11.51 12.42
CA GLU A 378 8.21 12.82 13.11
C GLU A 378 6.77 13.34 13.27
N SER A 379 5.84 12.87 12.45
CA SER A 379 4.43 13.27 12.47
C SER A 379 3.56 12.52 13.49
N VAL A 380 4.13 11.49 14.14
CA VAL A 380 3.41 10.65 15.11
C VAL A 380 4.26 10.31 16.32
N GLU A 381 3.61 10.18 17.47
CA GLU A 381 4.14 9.53 18.65
C GLU A 381 3.62 8.09 18.68
N VAL A 382 4.46 7.15 19.12
CA VAL A 382 4.09 5.74 19.28
C VAL A 382 4.42 5.28 20.70
N ARG A 383 3.47 4.59 21.34
CA ARG A 383 3.69 3.90 22.62
C ARG A 383 3.23 2.45 22.54
N ILE A 384 3.70 1.64 23.44
CA ILE A 384 3.22 0.26 23.65
C ILE A 384 2.42 0.28 24.95
N ASP A 385 1.17 -0.16 24.89
CA ASP A 385 0.32 -0.32 26.08
C ASP A 385 0.75 -1.57 26.87
N SER A 386 1.73 -1.37 27.72
CA SER A 386 2.40 -2.44 28.48
C SER A 386 3.09 -1.86 29.71
N SER A 387 3.13 -2.64 30.81
CA SER A 387 3.90 -2.32 32.02
C SER A 387 5.39 -2.28 31.81
N ASN A 388 5.91 -2.95 30.78
CA ASN A 388 7.31 -2.92 30.35
C ASN A 388 7.40 -3.02 28.83
N PRO A 389 7.29 -1.88 28.11
CA PRO A 389 7.25 -1.84 26.64
C PRO A 389 8.43 -2.48 25.92
N GLN A 390 9.56 -2.67 26.62
CA GLN A 390 10.77 -3.27 26.05
C GLN A 390 10.78 -4.80 26.12
N LYS A 391 9.98 -5.41 26.99
CA LYS A 391 10.01 -6.85 27.26
C LYS A 391 8.64 -7.52 27.16
N ILE A 392 7.60 -6.81 27.52
CA ILE A 392 6.23 -7.33 27.55
C ILE A 392 5.48 -6.77 26.36
N VAL A 393 4.98 -7.67 25.52
CA VAL A 393 4.18 -7.31 24.34
C VAL A 393 2.89 -6.64 24.79
N GLY A 394 2.57 -5.51 24.16
CA GLY A 394 1.33 -4.78 24.34
C GLY A 394 0.82 -4.22 23.03
N GLU A 395 -0.35 -3.61 23.05
CA GLU A 395 -0.90 -2.98 21.86
C GLU A 395 -0.08 -1.73 21.47
N ILE A 396 0.22 -1.62 20.19
CA ILE A 396 0.86 -0.44 19.61
C ILE A 396 -0.19 0.65 19.51
N GLN A 397 0.05 1.78 20.15
CA GLN A 397 -0.83 2.96 20.10
C GLN A 397 -0.11 4.13 19.46
N ALA A 398 -0.83 4.94 18.68
CA ALA A 398 -0.27 6.06 17.95
C ALA A 398 -1.09 7.34 18.16
N ARG A 399 -0.41 8.50 18.16
CA ARG A 399 -1.02 9.83 18.24
C ARG A 399 -0.23 10.82 17.40
N GLY A 400 -0.88 11.72 16.68
CA GLY A 400 -0.18 12.76 15.92
C GLY A 400 -0.97 13.28 14.73
N ILE A 401 -0.31 14.10 13.91
CA ILE A 401 -0.91 14.82 12.78
C ILE A 401 -1.40 13.84 11.70
N SER A 402 -0.67 12.75 11.46
CA SER A 402 -1.00 11.77 10.42
C SER A 402 -2.17 10.85 10.80
N ILE A 403 -2.70 10.93 12.03
CA ILE A 403 -3.77 10.04 12.50
C ILE A 403 -5.13 10.53 11.99
N MET A 404 -5.97 9.59 11.58
CA MET A 404 -7.32 9.82 11.10
C MET A 404 -8.18 10.66 12.07
N SER A 405 -9.20 11.32 11.53
CA SER A 405 -10.23 11.97 12.37
C SER A 405 -11.26 11.00 12.94
N GLY A 406 -11.33 9.79 12.38
CA GLY A 406 -12.30 8.75 12.74
C GLY A 406 -12.81 8.02 11.50
N TYR A 407 -13.87 7.24 11.67
CA TYR A 407 -14.54 6.52 10.59
C TYR A 407 -15.82 7.25 10.17
N PHE A 408 -15.96 7.51 8.88
CA PHE A 408 -17.09 8.22 8.29
C PHE A 408 -18.42 7.54 8.62
N LYS A 409 -19.37 8.28 9.20
CA LYS A 409 -20.68 7.80 9.65
C LYS A 409 -20.62 6.57 10.58
N ASN A 410 -19.55 6.44 11.38
CA ASN A 410 -19.42 5.32 12.31
C ASN A 410 -18.77 5.77 13.63
N GLU A 411 -19.56 6.44 14.47
CA GLU A 411 -19.11 6.96 15.77
C GLU A 411 -18.69 5.86 16.74
N GLU A 412 -19.39 4.72 16.73
CA GLU A 412 -19.10 3.59 17.60
C GLU A 412 -17.70 3.03 17.30
N ALA A 413 -17.42 2.74 16.02
CA ALA A 413 -16.11 2.29 15.61
C ALA A 413 -15.02 3.35 15.84
N THR A 414 -15.36 4.63 15.72
CA THR A 414 -14.44 5.73 16.02
C THR A 414 -14.08 5.75 17.50
N LYS A 415 -15.08 5.71 18.40
CA LYS A 415 -14.85 5.64 19.85
C LYS A 415 -14.02 4.43 20.25
N ALA A 416 -14.30 3.26 19.66
CA ALA A 416 -13.56 2.04 19.92
C ALA A 416 -12.10 2.06 19.41
N ALA A 417 -11.80 2.92 18.43
CA ALA A 417 -10.45 3.05 17.89
C ALA A 417 -9.53 3.93 18.74
N PHE A 418 -10.07 4.72 19.65
CA PHE A 418 -9.28 5.64 20.47
C PHE A 418 -9.41 5.34 21.97
N THR A 419 -8.32 5.52 22.68
CA THR A 419 -8.31 5.49 24.14
C THR A 419 -8.88 6.78 24.72
N ALA A 420 -9.22 6.78 26.01
CA ALA A 420 -9.76 7.97 26.71
C ALA A 420 -8.78 9.16 26.72
N ASP A 421 -7.47 8.91 26.64
CA ASP A 421 -6.40 9.92 26.56
C ASP A 421 -5.97 10.26 25.12
N GLY A 422 -6.77 9.84 24.11
CA GLY A 422 -6.66 10.27 22.72
C GLY A 422 -5.62 9.55 21.88
N TRP A 423 -5.14 8.37 22.29
CA TRP A 423 -4.31 7.53 21.46
C TRP A 423 -5.14 6.59 20.59
N MET A 424 -4.74 6.43 19.34
CA MET A 424 -5.35 5.46 18.43
C MET A 424 -4.77 4.07 18.68
N ASN A 425 -5.64 3.09 18.90
CA ASN A 425 -5.31 1.68 18.95
C ASN A 425 -5.07 1.17 17.51
N THR A 426 -3.88 0.63 17.23
CA THR A 426 -3.57 0.15 15.87
C THR A 426 -4.13 -1.24 15.60
N GLY A 427 -4.48 -2.00 16.63
CA GLY A 427 -4.81 -3.41 16.54
C GLY A 427 -3.59 -4.30 16.32
N ASP A 428 -2.38 -3.74 16.30
CA ASP A 428 -1.12 -4.48 16.22
C ASP A 428 -0.48 -4.58 17.60
N LEU A 429 0.15 -5.71 17.87
CA LEU A 429 0.86 -6.00 19.11
C LEU A 429 2.37 -5.92 18.87
N GLY A 430 3.12 -5.38 19.83
CA GLY A 430 4.55 -5.23 19.67
C GLY A 430 5.31 -4.86 20.92
N ILE A 431 6.59 -4.61 20.75
CA ILE A 431 7.52 -4.05 21.74
C ILE A 431 8.32 -2.92 21.09
N ILE A 432 8.89 -2.06 21.93
CA ILE A 432 9.80 -0.99 21.51
C ILE A 432 11.11 -1.12 22.28
N ASP A 433 12.26 -1.12 21.58
CA ASP A 433 13.55 -1.20 22.24
C ASP A 433 14.01 0.14 22.85
N LYS A 434 15.14 0.14 23.56
CA LYS A 434 15.72 1.36 24.19
C LYS A 434 16.10 2.44 23.18
N LYS A 435 16.25 2.08 21.89
CA LYS A 435 16.62 3.01 20.81
C LYS A 435 15.39 3.53 20.05
N GLY A 436 14.20 3.09 20.45
CA GLY A 436 12.93 3.47 19.80
C GLY A 436 12.53 2.60 18.60
N ASN A 437 13.25 1.49 18.33
CA ASN A 437 12.84 0.59 17.25
C ASN A 437 11.61 -0.22 17.65
N ILE A 438 10.63 -0.29 16.77
CA ILE A 438 9.36 -0.97 16.96
C ILE A 438 9.45 -2.37 16.34
N PHE A 439 9.04 -3.39 17.08
CA PHE A 439 8.99 -4.78 16.64
C PHE A 439 7.57 -5.28 16.75
N ILE A 440 6.92 -5.52 15.60
CA ILE A 440 5.57 -6.07 15.54
C ILE A 440 5.65 -7.56 15.84
N LYS A 441 4.70 -8.04 16.65
CA LYS A 441 4.58 -9.44 17.07
C LYS A 441 3.38 -10.14 16.45
N GLY A 442 2.29 -9.43 16.21
CA GLY A 442 1.08 -9.95 15.60
C GLY A 442 -0.08 -8.98 15.70
N ARG A 443 -1.28 -9.47 15.37
CA ARG A 443 -2.54 -8.73 15.50
C ARG A 443 -3.27 -9.09 16.77
N SER A 444 -3.81 -8.10 17.49
CA SER A 444 -4.56 -8.32 18.74
C SER A 444 -5.75 -9.27 18.54
N LYS A 445 -6.45 -9.13 17.41
CA LYS A 445 -7.61 -9.97 17.06
C LYS A 445 -7.26 -11.40 16.65
N ASN A 446 -6.02 -11.65 16.27
CA ASN A 446 -5.57 -12.98 15.84
C ASN A 446 -4.85 -13.72 16.98
N MET A 447 -4.52 -13.02 18.06
CA MET A 447 -3.86 -13.61 19.21
C MET A 447 -4.69 -14.76 19.79
N ILE A 448 -4.04 -15.91 19.99
CA ILE A 448 -4.63 -17.07 20.60
C ILE A 448 -4.13 -17.16 22.05
N LEU A 449 -5.07 -17.35 22.98
CA LEU A 449 -4.72 -17.59 24.37
C LEU A 449 -4.50 -19.10 24.58
N SER A 450 -3.30 -19.49 25.01
CA SER A 450 -3.01 -20.89 25.35
C SER A 450 -3.78 -21.33 26.60
N ALA A 451 -3.92 -22.64 26.78
CA ALA A 451 -4.52 -23.22 28.00
C ALA A 451 -3.84 -22.76 29.31
N ASN A 452 -2.58 -22.36 29.22
CA ASN A 452 -1.79 -21.86 30.36
C ASN A 452 -1.80 -20.33 30.51
N GLY A 453 -2.71 -19.63 29.78
CA GLY A 453 -2.82 -18.18 29.82
C GLY A 453 -1.71 -17.41 29.12
N GLN A 454 -0.91 -18.05 28.27
CA GLN A 454 0.14 -17.39 27.50
C GLN A 454 -0.36 -16.96 26.13
N ASN A 455 0.04 -15.79 25.68
CA ASN A 455 -0.31 -15.26 24.38
C ASN A 455 0.51 -15.97 23.29
N ILE A 456 -0.20 -16.50 22.28
CA ILE A 456 0.38 -17.08 21.08
C ILE A 456 0.07 -16.13 19.92
N TYR A 457 1.08 -15.82 19.14
CA TYR A 457 0.99 -14.97 17.96
C TYR A 457 1.05 -15.83 16.70
N PRO A 458 -0.10 -16.14 16.07
CA PRO A 458 -0.17 -17.04 14.91
C PRO A 458 0.78 -16.62 13.79
N GLU A 459 0.95 -15.31 13.57
CA GLU A 459 1.78 -14.76 12.52
C GLU A 459 3.27 -15.15 12.66
N GLU A 460 3.77 -15.31 13.88
CA GLU A 460 5.15 -15.78 14.12
C GLU A 460 5.32 -17.24 13.66
N ILE A 461 4.33 -18.07 13.93
CA ILE A 461 4.33 -19.49 13.55
C ILE A 461 4.14 -19.62 12.03
N GLU A 462 3.21 -18.86 11.46
CA GLU A 462 2.96 -18.82 10.01
C GLU A 462 4.18 -18.36 9.22
N ALA A 463 4.91 -17.38 9.74
CA ALA A 463 6.17 -16.97 9.16
C ALA A 463 7.18 -18.13 9.10
N ALA A 464 7.22 -19.00 10.12
CA ALA A 464 8.06 -20.18 10.12
C ALA A 464 7.57 -21.24 9.11
N PHE A 465 6.26 -21.42 8.95
CA PHE A 465 5.67 -22.29 7.92
C PHE A 465 5.97 -21.81 6.52
N ASN A 466 5.76 -20.53 6.24
CA ASN A 466 5.97 -19.92 4.91
C ASN A 466 7.46 -19.92 4.50
N ASN A 467 8.37 -20.22 5.43
CA ASN A 467 9.80 -20.42 5.17
C ASN A 467 10.14 -21.86 4.78
N GLN A 468 9.25 -22.82 4.98
CA GLN A 468 9.51 -24.21 4.60
C GLN A 468 9.41 -24.40 3.09
N ASP A 469 10.22 -25.32 2.57
CA ASP A 469 10.10 -25.73 1.17
C ASP A 469 8.69 -26.29 0.93
N TYR A 470 8.13 -26.00 -0.25
CA TYR A 470 6.80 -26.39 -0.71
C TYR A 470 5.63 -25.70 -0.03
N VAL A 471 5.81 -24.90 1.03
CA VAL A 471 4.72 -24.13 1.62
C VAL A 471 4.52 -22.83 0.88
N LEU A 472 3.29 -22.59 0.38
CA LEU A 472 2.90 -21.33 -0.27
C LEU A 472 2.21 -20.39 0.70
N GLU A 473 1.27 -20.92 1.49
CA GLU A 473 0.46 -20.13 2.43
C GLU A 473 0.12 -20.96 3.67
N SER A 474 0.02 -20.31 4.80
CA SER A 474 -0.39 -20.95 6.05
C SER A 474 -1.25 -20.03 6.92
N VAL A 475 -2.15 -20.63 7.68
CA VAL A 475 -2.95 -19.98 8.73
C VAL A 475 -2.95 -20.89 9.96
N VAL A 476 -2.57 -20.32 11.10
CA VAL A 476 -2.60 -21.05 12.38
C VAL A 476 -3.85 -20.66 13.15
N VAL A 477 -4.58 -21.68 13.58
CA VAL A 477 -5.87 -21.54 14.30
C VAL A 477 -5.86 -22.38 15.56
N SER A 478 -6.78 -22.07 16.46
CA SER A 478 -7.07 -22.91 17.63
C SER A 478 -8.22 -23.87 17.33
N ARG A 479 -8.04 -25.13 17.61
CA ARG A 479 -9.10 -26.15 17.63
C ARG A 479 -9.21 -26.70 19.04
N GLY A 480 -10.06 -26.07 19.86
CA GLY A 480 -10.09 -26.32 21.29
C GLY A 480 -8.80 -25.89 21.97
N VAL A 481 -8.08 -26.80 22.59
CA VAL A 481 -6.78 -26.55 23.25
C VAL A 481 -5.59 -26.72 22.31
N ASN A 482 -5.79 -27.23 21.10
CA ASN A 482 -4.75 -27.56 20.15
C ASN A 482 -4.53 -26.42 19.14
N LEU A 483 -3.27 -26.17 18.77
CA LEU A 483 -2.93 -25.34 17.64
C LEU A 483 -2.82 -26.20 16.38
N VAL A 484 -3.56 -25.80 15.35
CA VAL A 484 -3.57 -26.47 14.05
C VAL A 484 -3.09 -25.49 12.98
N ALA A 485 -2.20 -25.95 12.12
CA ALA A 485 -1.76 -25.17 10.97
C ALA A 485 -2.50 -25.64 9.71
N LEU A 486 -3.30 -24.75 9.13
CA LEU A 486 -3.88 -24.96 7.80
C LEU A 486 -2.81 -24.56 6.79
N VAL A 487 -2.40 -25.45 5.90
CA VAL A 487 -1.27 -25.20 4.97
C VAL A 487 -1.67 -25.52 3.54
N TYR A 488 -1.41 -24.55 2.66
CA TYR A 488 -1.52 -24.73 1.21
C TYR A 488 -0.12 -24.91 0.61
N PHE A 489 0.06 -26.05 -0.09
CA PHE A 489 1.35 -26.46 -0.65
C PHE A 489 1.48 -26.13 -2.14
N ASP A 490 2.73 -26.00 -2.62
CA ASP A 490 3.09 -25.93 -4.03
C ASP A 490 3.05 -27.32 -4.67
N ASN A 491 1.87 -27.70 -5.10
CA ASN A 491 1.61 -29.02 -5.67
C ASN A 491 2.42 -29.27 -6.96
N ASP A 492 2.67 -28.24 -7.75
CA ASP A 492 3.46 -28.35 -8.97
C ASP A 492 4.93 -28.66 -8.65
N LYS A 493 5.50 -27.96 -7.67
CA LYS A 493 6.85 -28.23 -7.19
C LYS A 493 7.00 -29.59 -6.54
N LEU A 494 6.04 -29.98 -5.69
CA LEU A 494 6.01 -31.32 -5.08
C LEU A 494 6.01 -32.43 -6.13
N LYS A 495 5.15 -32.29 -7.13
CA LYS A 495 5.06 -33.26 -8.24
C LYS A 495 6.35 -33.31 -9.07
N ASN A 496 6.94 -32.15 -9.39
CA ASN A 496 8.19 -32.09 -10.14
C ASN A 496 9.36 -32.73 -9.39
N ASP A 497 9.34 -32.67 -8.06
CA ASP A 497 10.37 -33.26 -7.18
C ASP A 497 10.04 -34.71 -6.77
N GLY A 498 8.94 -35.30 -7.30
CA GLY A 498 8.51 -36.68 -7.06
C GLY A 498 7.99 -36.94 -5.64
N ILE A 499 7.51 -35.90 -4.94
CA ILE A 499 7.01 -36.00 -3.56
C ILE A 499 5.49 -36.17 -3.59
N GLU A 500 5.03 -37.43 -3.65
CA GLU A 500 3.60 -37.78 -3.69
C GLU A 500 3.29 -38.91 -2.68
N GLY A 501 2.02 -39.11 -2.37
CA GLY A 501 1.55 -40.20 -1.52
C GLY A 501 2.17 -40.22 -0.12
N GLU A 502 2.81 -41.32 0.25
CA GLU A 502 3.42 -41.50 1.55
C GLU A 502 4.63 -40.56 1.78
N LEU A 503 5.41 -40.27 0.73
CA LEU A 503 6.50 -39.29 0.81
C LEU A 503 6.01 -37.88 1.11
N PHE A 504 4.84 -37.50 0.59
CA PHE A 504 4.22 -36.23 0.94
C PHE A 504 3.82 -36.19 2.42
N ASN A 505 3.19 -37.24 2.94
CA ASN A 505 2.83 -37.29 4.35
C ASN A 505 4.05 -37.22 5.27
N GLN A 506 5.13 -37.91 4.92
CA GLN A 506 6.42 -37.82 5.64
C GLN A 506 6.97 -36.41 5.60
N LYS A 507 6.87 -35.71 4.45
CA LYS A 507 7.33 -34.33 4.31
C LYS A 507 6.51 -33.34 5.14
N VAL A 508 5.20 -33.51 5.20
CA VAL A 508 4.30 -32.73 6.06
C VAL A 508 4.70 -32.87 7.54
N GLU A 509 4.96 -34.10 7.99
CA GLU A 509 5.35 -34.38 9.37
C GLU A 509 6.77 -33.87 9.68
N GLU A 510 7.70 -33.95 8.73
CA GLU A 510 9.03 -33.33 8.85
C GLU A 510 8.91 -31.82 9.04
N ILE A 511 8.09 -31.13 8.26
CA ILE A 511 7.84 -29.70 8.38
C ILE A 511 7.27 -29.36 9.76
N ARG A 512 6.27 -30.10 10.23
CA ARG A 512 5.67 -29.90 11.56
C ARG A 512 6.73 -30.03 12.66
N THR A 513 7.53 -31.08 12.58
CA THR A 513 8.60 -31.37 13.55
C THR A 513 9.63 -30.24 13.56
N ASN A 514 10.12 -29.81 12.39
CA ASN A 514 11.10 -28.75 12.27
C ASN A 514 10.61 -27.42 12.85
N ILE A 515 9.35 -27.06 12.62
CA ILE A 515 8.75 -25.86 13.19
C ILE A 515 8.65 -25.98 14.71
N ASN A 516 8.16 -27.11 15.21
CA ASN A 516 8.01 -27.35 16.63
C ASN A 516 9.34 -27.36 17.41
N LEU A 517 10.47 -27.62 16.75
CA LEU A 517 11.81 -27.49 17.35
C LEU A 517 12.21 -26.02 17.59
N THR A 518 11.67 -25.09 16.81
CA THR A 518 11.99 -23.67 16.91
C THR A 518 10.97 -22.88 17.76
N MET A 519 9.81 -23.47 18.06
CA MET A 519 8.72 -22.81 18.78
C MET A 519 8.76 -23.09 20.28
N PRO A 520 8.34 -22.13 21.12
CA PRO A 520 8.07 -22.37 22.54
C PRO A 520 7.10 -23.54 22.75
N VAL A 521 7.21 -24.22 23.89
CA VAL A 521 6.40 -25.42 24.18
C VAL A 521 4.89 -25.15 24.08
N TYR A 522 4.44 -23.98 24.51
CA TYR A 522 3.02 -23.58 24.51
C TYR A 522 2.47 -23.19 23.12
N SER A 523 3.33 -23.02 22.13
CA SER A 523 2.96 -22.66 20.75
C SER A 523 3.28 -23.74 19.72
N LYS A 524 3.48 -24.97 20.17
CA LYS A 524 3.70 -26.12 19.30
C LYS A 524 2.43 -26.50 18.54
N ILE A 525 2.60 -26.79 17.24
CA ILE A 525 1.54 -27.24 16.35
C ILE A 525 1.28 -28.73 16.58
N SER A 526 0.03 -29.06 16.87
CA SER A 526 -0.42 -30.44 17.05
C SER A 526 -0.59 -31.16 15.71
N GLU A 527 -1.09 -30.46 14.69
CA GLU A 527 -1.45 -31.05 13.40
C GLU A 527 -1.29 -30.02 12.27
N ILE A 528 -0.99 -30.54 11.06
CA ILE A 528 -1.08 -29.77 9.81
C ILE A 528 -2.27 -30.29 9.01
N GLU A 529 -3.27 -29.44 8.81
CA GLU A 529 -4.35 -29.69 7.87
C GLU A 529 -3.94 -29.21 6.47
N VAL A 530 -3.80 -30.15 5.53
CA VAL A 530 -3.42 -29.85 4.15
C VAL A 530 -4.62 -29.30 3.38
N ARG A 531 -4.49 -28.10 2.83
CA ARG A 531 -5.52 -27.50 2.01
C ARG A 531 -5.36 -27.89 0.53
N LYS A 532 -6.50 -28.14 -0.11
CA LYS A 532 -6.55 -28.42 -1.56
C LYS A 532 -6.53 -27.16 -2.41
N GLU A 533 -7.01 -26.04 -1.85
CA GLU A 533 -7.16 -24.76 -2.54
C GLU A 533 -6.48 -23.63 -1.74
N PRO A 534 -6.00 -22.56 -2.42
CA PRO A 534 -5.44 -21.39 -1.75
C PRO A 534 -6.46 -20.73 -0.82
N PHE A 535 -5.98 -19.95 0.12
CA PHE A 535 -6.85 -19.21 1.02
C PHE A 535 -7.57 -18.07 0.29
N GLU A 536 -8.84 -17.82 0.66
CA GLU A 536 -9.54 -16.62 0.21
C GLU A 536 -8.86 -15.37 0.75
N LYS A 537 -8.76 -14.37 -0.12
CA LYS A 537 -8.08 -13.11 0.20
C LYS A 537 -9.01 -11.92 0.06
N THR A 538 -8.68 -10.89 0.81
CA THR A 538 -9.26 -9.56 0.62
C THR A 538 -8.70 -8.95 -0.68
N PRO A 539 -9.31 -7.85 -1.20
CA PRO A 539 -8.72 -7.09 -2.31
C PRO A 539 -7.29 -6.60 -2.06
N LYS A 540 -6.87 -6.53 -0.79
CA LYS A 540 -5.50 -6.20 -0.37
C LYS A 540 -4.56 -7.42 -0.31
N MET A 541 -4.97 -8.57 -0.86
CA MET A 541 -4.22 -9.83 -0.86
C MET A 541 -3.93 -10.41 0.53
N SER A 542 -4.60 -9.95 1.58
CA SER A 542 -4.54 -10.53 2.92
C SER A 542 -5.54 -11.68 3.07
N ILE A 543 -5.15 -12.77 3.71
CA ILE A 543 -6.02 -13.94 3.94
C ILE A 543 -7.20 -13.53 4.84
N LYS A 544 -8.41 -13.92 4.45
CA LYS A 544 -9.64 -13.73 5.24
C LYS A 544 -9.69 -14.75 6.37
N ARG A 545 -8.91 -14.52 7.44
CA ARG A 545 -8.76 -15.48 8.56
C ARG A 545 -10.07 -15.90 9.19
N PHE A 546 -11.06 -15.00 9.29
CA PHE A 546 -12.37 -15.28 9.87
C PHE A 546 -13.16 -16.39 9.17
N LEU A 547 -12.76 -16.83 7.98
CA LEU A 547 -13.34 -17.96 7.29
C LEU A 547 -12.76 -19.31 7.77
N TYR A 548 -11.67 -19.29 8.54
CA TYR A 548 -10.90 -20.47 8.90
C TYR A 548 -10.74 -20.67 10.42
N SER A 549 -11.02 -19.61 11.21
CA SER A 549 -10.96 -19.63 12.69
C SER A 549 -12.13 -20.36 13.34
#